data_19996515baecd5cc9ce3ec27f36d7fc9
#
_entry.id   19996515baecd5cc9ce3ec27f36d7fc9
#
_cell.length_a   1.000
_cell.length_b   1.000
_cell.length_c   1.000
_cell.angle_alpha   90.00
_cell.angle_beta   90.00
_cell.angle_gamma   90.00
#
_symmetry.space_group_name_H-M   'P 1'
#
loop_
_entity.id
_entity.type
_entity.pdbx_description
1 polymer ?
#
loop_
_entity_poly.entity_id
_entity_poly.type
_entity_poly.pdbx_seq_one_letter_code
_entity_poly.pdbx_strand_id
1 'polypeptide(L)'
;MKFLTRKNRMIAIFTFTSTIIAGAFSMAFSKKVVQPDGPVEPIKSFYEIEIKDINGNRIELGSYSGKKVMIVNVASRCGYTSQYRNLQALYENWSDKIEIIAIPCNDYGGQEPGTNSDIKNFCDMNYGVTFTIAEKQNIKSKPKSPLYEWLSNPDLNGWNSNLPSWNFCKYIINEKGQLIHFLGSGVNPSGKEIKNILQG
;
A
#
# COMPACT_ATOMS: atom_id res chain seq x y z
N MET A 1 78.10 3.92 -16.38
CA MET A 1 77.07 2.86 -16.44
C MET A 1 76.15 2.96 -15.22
N LYS A 2 74.95 3.49 -15.39
CA LYS A 2 73.91 3.53 -14.33
C LYS A 2 72.62 2.96 -14.92
N PHE A 3 72.18 1.85 -14.37
CA PHE A 3 70.89 1.20 -14.73
C PHE A 3 69.78 1.92 -14.07
N LEU A 4 68.79 2.38 -14.84
CA LEU A 4 67.52 2.93 -14.40
C LEU A 4 66.51 1.79 -14.38
N THR A 5 66.00 1.44 -13.18
CA THR A 5 64.90 0.51 -12.98
C THR A 5 63.57 1.23 -13.12
N ARG A 6 62.78 0.80 -14.08
CA ARG A 6 61.40 1.27 -14.35
C ARG A 6 60.45 0.61 -13.36
N LYS A 7 59.85 1.38 -12.43
CA LYS A 7 58.74 0.94 -11.57
C LYS A 7 57.44 1.01 -12.37
N ASN A 8 56.86 -0.15 -12.68
CA ASN A 8 55.52 -0.24 -13.22
C ASN A 8 54.49 0.09 -12.11
N ARG A 9 53.74 1.19 -12.27
CA ARG A 9 52.55 1.48 -11.53
C ARG A 9 51.36 0.78 -12.19
N MET A 10 50.87 -0.30 -11.60
CA MET A 10 49.59 -0.89 -11.93
C MET A 10 48.50 0.00 -11.34
N ILE A 11 47.76 0.69 -12.18
CA ILE A 11 46.56 1.42 -11.81
C ILE A 11 45.43 0.40 -11.80
N ALA A 12 44.96 0.04 -10.61
CA ALA A 12 43.75 -0.77 -10.45
C ALA A 12 42.51 0.10 -10.78
N ILE A 13 41.89 -0.19 -11.91
CA ILE A 13 40.60 0.39 -12.28
C ILE A 13 39.53 -0.39 -11.51
N PHE A 14 39.08 0.17 -10.39
CA PHE A 14 37.84 -0.29 -9.72
C PHE A 14 36.65 0.28 -10.50
N THR A 15 36.04 -0.52 -11.36
CA THR A 15 34.83 -0.17 -12.04
C THR A 15 33.65 -0.37 -11.09
N PHE A 16 32.94 0.70 -10.88
CA PHE A 16 31.65 0.79 -10.18
C PHE A 16 30.59 -0.05 -10.90
N THR A 17 30.21 -1.19 -10.33
CA THR A 17 29.07 -2.02 -10.83
C THR A 17 28.00 -2.30 -9.77
N SER A 18 27.93 -1.48 -8.68
CA SER A 18 27.03 -1.80 -7.56
C SER A 18 25.68 -1.06 -7.55
N THR A 19 25.43 -0.13 -8.49
CA THR A 19 24.24 0.74 -8.42
C THR A 19 23.02 0.20 -9.17
N ILE A 20 23.17 -0.73 -10.09
CA ILE A 20 22.05 -1.23 -10.93
C ILE A 20 21.26 -2.35 -10.26
N ILE A 21 21.91 -3.17 -9.42
CA ILE A 21 21.27 -4.33 -8.78
C ILE A 21 20.29 -3.90 -7.67
N ALA A 22 20.62 -2.84 -6.92
CA ALA A 22 19.74 -2.35 -5.84
C ALA A 22 18.44 -1.73 -6.36
N GLY A 23 18.48 -1.04 -7.50
CA GLY A 23 17.29 -0.44 -8.12
C GLY A 23 16.33 -1.49 -8.71
N ALA A 24 16.85 -2.53 -9.36
CA ALA A 24 16.03 -3.60 -9.93
C ALA A 24 15.38 -4.47 -8.84
N PHE A 25 16.08 -4.74 -7.73
CA PHE A 25 15.55 -5.47 -6.59
C PHE A 25 14.44 -4.69 -5.87
N SER A 26 14.61 -3.38 -5.68
CA SER A 26 13.57 -2.50 -5.11
C SER A 26 12.32 -2.44 -5.97
N MET A 27 12.46 -2.34 -7.31
CA MET A 27 11.33 -2.33 -8.24
C MET A 27 10.57 -3.66 -8.29
N ALA A 28 11.25 -4.80 -8.20
CA ALA A 28 10.61 -6.12 -8.16
C ALA A 28 9.78 -6.30 -6.88
N PHE A 29 10.26 -5.83 -5.74
CA PHE A 29 9.51 -5.88 -4.47
C PHE A 29 8.28 -4.98 -4.48
N SER A 30 8.33 -3.84 -5.17
CA SER A 30 7.24 -2.86 -5.21
C SER A 30 6.04 -3.28 -6.06
N LYS A 31 6.21 -4.23 -7.00
CA LYS A 31 5.12 -4.75 -7.88
C LYS A 31 4.57 -6.10 -7.43
N LYS A 32 4.82 -6.50 -6.18
CA LYS A 32 4.34 -7.79 -5.66
C LYS A 32 2.81 -7.86 -5.72
N VAL A 33 2.29 -8.91 -6.32
CA VAL A 33 0.87 -9.31 -6.26
C VAL A 33 0.82 -10.69 -5.61
N VAL A 34 0.01 -10.83 -4.59
CA VAL A 34 -0.19 -12.10 -3.86
C VAL A 34 -1.68 -12.33 -3.71
N GLN A 35 -2.10 -13.56 -4.00
CA GLN A 35 -3.48 -14.01 -3.86
C GLN A 35 -3.47 -15.48 -3.43
N PRO A 36 -4.53 -16.00 -2.81
CA PRO A 36 -4.71 -17.42 -2.59
C PRO A 36 -5.09 -18.13 -3.90
N ASP A 37 -5.02 -19.48 -3.92
CA ASP A 37 -5.42 -20.29 -5.07
C ASP A 37 -6.93 -20.22 -5.38
N GLY A 38 -7.72 -19.69 -4.43
CA GLY A 38 -9.16 -19.43 -4.56
C GLY A 38 -9.67 -18.60 -3.39
N PRO A 39 -10.95 -18.22 -3.39
CA PRO A 39 -11.53 -17.48 -2.27
C PRO A 39 -11.41 -18.27 -0.97
N VAL A 40 -10.94 -17.61 0.10
CA VAL A 40 -10.79 -18.18 1.44
C VAL A 40 -11.73 -17.46 2.39
N GLU A 41 -12.54 -18.23 3.13
CA GLU A 41 -13.44 -17.65 4.15
C GLU A 41 -12.62 -17.14 5.32
N PRO A 42 -12.84 -15.88 5.76
CA PRO A 42 -12.19 -15.36 6.95
C PRO A 42 -12.78 -16.01 8.21
N ILE A 43 -11.94 -16.23 9.20
CA ILE A 43 -12.36 -16.77 10.52
C ILE A 43 -13.07 -15.67 11.30
N LYS A 44 -12.64 -14.41 11.13
CA LYS A 44 -13.31 -13.22 11.66
C LYS A 44 -13.83 -12.36 10.51
N SER A 45 -15.07 -11.95 10.57
CA SER A 45 -15.69 -11.11 9.53
C SER A 45 -14.94 -9.77 9.36
N PHE A 46 -14.64 -9.41 8.11
CA PHE A 46 -14.13 -8.09 7.76
C PHE A 46 -15.09 -6.97 8.18
N TYR A 47 -16.39 -7.22 8.04
CA TYR A 47 -17.44 -6.24 8.31
C TYR A 47 -17.64 -5.89 9.80
N GLU A 48 -17.07 -6.71 10.71
CA GLU A 48 -17.09 -6.48 12.16
C GLU A 48 -15.92 -5.66 12.68
N ILE A 49 -14.99 -5.25 11.80
CA ILE A 49 -13.83 -4.46 12.21
C ILE A 49 -14.26 -3.01 12.40
N GLU A 50 -13.91 -2.46 13.54
CA GLU A 50 -14.22 -1.06 13.86
C GLU A 50 -13.08 -0.15 13.43
N ILE A 51 -13.39 0.80 12.55
CA ILE A 51 -12.50 1.89 12.13
C ILE A 51 -13.27 3.20 12.05
N LYS A 52 -12.54 4.32 12.09
CA LYS A 52 -13.12 5.66 11.98
C LYS A 52 -12.59 6.39 10.76
N ASP A 53 -13.40 7.28 10.22
CA ASP A 53 -12.98 8.21 9.18
C ASP A 53 -12.04 9.29 9.74
N ILE A 54 -11.48 10.10 8.85
CA ILE A 54 -10.54 11.18 9.19
C ILE A 54 -11.14 12.25 10.11
N ASN A 55 -12.47 12.33 10.22
CA ASN A 55 -13.23 13.25 11.07
C ASN A 55 -13.64 12.59 12.42
N GLY A 56 -13.30 11.31 12.63
CA GLY A 56 -13.62 10.56 13.85
C GLY A 56 -14.97 9.84 13.85
N ASN A 57 -15.72 9.86 12.75
CA ASN A 57 -16.97 9.12 12.63
C ASN A 57 -16.70 7.64 12.33
N ARG A 58 -17.55 6.75 12.83
CA ARG A 58 -17.44 5.32 12.55
C ARG A 58 -17.67 5.06 11.06
N ILE A 59 -16.81 4.23 10.45
CA ILE A 59 -17.01 3.69 9.11
C ILE A 59 -17.75 2.36 9.23
N GLU A 60 -18.97 2.31 8.70
CA GLU A 60 -19.78 1.09 8.69
C GLU A 60 -19.32 0.17 7.55
N LEU A 61 -18.30 -0.67 7.79
CA LEU A 61 -17.76 -1.58 6.78
C LEU A 61 -18.82 -2.52 6.20
N GLY A 62 -19.82 -2.91 6.99
CA GLY A 62 -20.94 -3.73 6.52
C GLY A 62 -21.79 -3.09 5.42
N SER A 63 -21.78 -1.75 5.31
CA SER A 63 -22.47 -1.04 4.22
C SER A 63 -21.84 -1.25 2.85
N TYR A 64 -20.60 -1.74 2.80
CA TYR A 64 -19.88 -2.06 1.56
C TYR A 64 -20.09 -3.49 1.07
N SER A 65 -20.91 -4.30 1.77
CA SER A 65 -21.28 -5.63 1.30
C SER A 65 -21.87 -5.56 -0.11
N GLY A 66 -21.44 -6.44 -1.00
CA GLY A 66 -21.80 -6.40 -2.42
C GLY A 66 -20.90 -5.54 -3.30
N LYS A 67 -19.90 -4.83 -2.71
CA LYS A 67 -18.83 -4.15 -3.43
C LYS A 67 -17.47 -4.69 -3.04
N LYS A 68 -16.50 -4.62 -3.95
CA LYS A 68 -15.10 -4.80 -3.57
C LYS A 68 -14.64 -3.62 -2.71
N VAL A 69 -13.73 -3.86 -1.78
CA VAL A 69 -13.11 -2.80 -0.95
C VAL A 69 -11.61 -2.84 -1.14
N MET A 70 -11.01 -1.69 -1.48
CA MET A 70 -9.56 -1.50 -1.50
C MET A 70 -9.13 -0.77 -0.23
N ILE A 71 -8.32 -1.42 0.60
CA ILE A 71 -7.61 -0.77 1.71
C ILE A 71 -6.21 -0.41 1.21
N VAL A 72 -5.81 0.85 1.36
CA VAL A 72 -4.49 1.33 0.94
C VAL A 72 -3.84 2.17 2.05
N ASN A 73 -2.62 1.80 2.49
CA ASN A 73 -1.87 2.64 3.43
C ASN A 73 -1.18 3.78 2.69
N VAL A 74 -1.38 4.99 3.17
CA VAL A 74 -0.98 6.21 2.46
C VAL A 74 -0.07 7.11 3.30
N ALA A 75 0.64 8.03 2.62
CA ALA A 75 1.45 9.06 3.26
C ALA A 75 1.62 10.28 2.33
N SER A 76 1.63 11.48 2.92
CA SER A 76 1.71 12.77 2.21
C SER A 76 3.11 13.09 1.67
N ARG A 77 4.18 12.48 2.22
CA ARG A 77 5.59 12.79 1.90
C ARG A 77 6.35 11.62 1.29
N CYS A 78 5.65 10.76 0.55
CA CYS A 78 6.20 9.55 -0.05
C CYS A 78 6.46 9.75 -1.55
N GLY A 79 7.46 9.06 -2.11
CA GLY A 79 7.66 9.03 -3.56
C GLY A 79 6.46 8.46 -4.35
N TYR A 80 5.58 7.70 -3.68
CA TYR A 80 4.35 7.16 -4.26
C TYR A 80 3.11 8.04 -4.04
N THR A 81 3.22 9.21 -3.41
CA THR A 81 2.08 10.09 -3.08
C THR A 81 1.26 10.50 -4.31
N SER A 82 1.92 10.59 -5.48
CA SER A 82 1.22 10.84 -6.76
C SER A 82 0.15 9.78 -7.10
N GLN A 83 0.17 8.60 -6.49
CA GLN A 83 -0.85 7.57 -6.66
C GLN A 83 -2.23 8.00 -6.16
N TYR A 84 -2.36 9.03 -5.33
CA TYR A 84 -3.66 9.60 -4.99
C TYR A 84 -4.48 9.99 -6.22
N ARG A 85 -3.84 10.55 -7.28
CA ARG A 85 -4.54 10.85 -8.56
C ARG A 85 -5.10 9.58 -9.21
N ASN A 86 -4.33 8.49 -9.16
CA ASN A 86 -4.75 7.23 -9.76
C ASN A 86 -5.86 6.55 -8.95
N LEU A 87 -5.82 6.69 -7.60
CA LEU A 87 -6.88 6.23 -6.70
C LEU A 87 -8.16 7.03 -6.96
N GLN A 88 -8.06 8.36 -7.07
CA GLN A 88 -9.20 9.22 -7.36
C GLN A 88 -9.81 8.90 -8.73
N ALA A 89 -8.99 8.79 -9.77
CA ALA A 89 -9.47 8.40 -11.09
C ALA A 89 -10.09 6.99 -11.12
N LEU A 90 -9.57 6.05 -10.32
CA LEU A 90 -10.18 4.74 -10.16
C LEU A 90 -11.56 4.87 -9.51
N TYR A 91 -11.67 5.62 -8.42
CA TYR A 91 -12.91 5.82 -7.69
C TYR A 91 -13.99 6.49 -8.55
N GLU A 92 -13.64 7.55 -9.27
CA GLU A 92 -14.55 8.26 -10.20
C GLU A 92 -15.15 7.35 -11.27
N ASN A 93 -14.38 6.40 -11.77
CA ASN A 93 -14.81 5.54 -12.87
C ASN A 93 -15.40 4.19 -12.44
N TRP A 94 -15.21 3.78 -11.17
CA TRP A 94 -15.55 2.42 -10.72
C TRP A 94 -16.19 2.39 -9.32
N SER A 95 -16.65 3.53 -8.78
CA SER A 95 -17.26 3.59 -7.45
C SER A 95 -18.55 2.76 -7.29
N ASP A 96 -19.17 2.35 -8.39
CA ASP A 96 -20.24 1.37 -8.42
C ASP A 96 -19.78 -0.05 -8.04
N LYS A 97 -18.50 -0.39 -8.27
CA LYS A 97 -17.90 -1.73 -8.07
C LYS A 97 -16.90 -1.80 -6.94
N ILE A 98 -16.26 -0.69 -6.60
CA ILE A 98 -15.23 -0.66 -5.56
C ILE A 98 -15.37 0.55 -4.64
N GLU A 99 -15.22 0.30 -3.35
CA GLU A 99 -14.95 1.34 -2.35
C GLU A 99 -13.46 1.43 -2.08
N ILE A 100 -12.94 2.63 -1.82
CA ILE A 100 -11.55 2.86 -1.46
C ILE A 100 -11.48 3.47 -0.07
N ILE A 101 -10.70 2.84 0.83
CA ILE A 101 -10.42 3.35 2.16
C ILE A 101 -8.91 3.57 2.28
N ALA A 102 -8.50 4.83 2.26
CA ALA A 102 -7.11 5.22 2.50
C ALA A 102 -6.83 5.27 3.99
N ILE A 103 -5.75 4.64 4.43
CA ILE A 103 -5.32 4.59 5.82
C ILE A 103 -4.00 5.36 5.97
N PRO A 104 -4.00 6.60 6.45
CA PRO A 104 -2.78 7.33 6.73
C PRO A 104 -1.94 6.62 7.80
N CYS A 105 -0.62 6.52 7.57
CA CYS A 105 0.28 5.82 8.48
C CYS A 105 1.68 6.43 8.49
N ASN A 106 2.21 6.67 9.71
CA ASN A 106 3.56 7.23 9.87
C ASN A 106 4.68 6.19 10.08
N ASP A 107 4.34 4.89 10.10
CA ASP A 107 5.30 3.80 10.40
C ASP A 107 6.33 3.53 9.28
N TYR A 108 6.15 4.13 8.11
CA TYR A 108 7.01 3.94 6.94
C TYR A 108 7.80 5.21 6.65
N GLY A 109 8.96 5.30 7.29
CA GLY A 109 9.91 6.40 7.09
C GLY A 109 9.46 7.75 7.67
N GLY A 110 8.45 7.80 8.56
CA GLY A 110 7.96 9.06 9.13
C GLY A 110 7.31 9.98 8.07
N GLN A 111 6.77 9.40 7.00
CA GLN A 111 6.29 10.15 5.83
C GLN A 111 4.84 10.66 5.95
N GLU A 112 4.17 10.42 7.10
CA GLU A 112 2.85 10.96 7.43
C GLU A 112 2.84 11.64 8.80
N PRO A 113 3.63 12.72 9.03
CA PRO A 113 3.77 13.33 10.35
C PRO A 113 2.56 14.19 10.76
N GLY A 114 1.72 14.61 9.81
CA GLY A 114 0.58 15.51 10.02
C GLY A 114 -0.50 14.95 10.95
N THR A 115 -1.34 15.82 11.46
CA THR A 115 -2.60 15.46 12.14
C THR A 115 -3.64 14.97 11.13
N ASN A 116 -4.74 14.39 11.60
CA ASN A 116 -5.86 14.01 10.72
C ASN A 116 -6.37 15.22 9.91
N SER A 117 -6.45 16.40 10.52
CA SER A 117 -6.86 17.65 9.83
C SER A 117 -5.87 18.04 8.73
N ASP A 118 -4.55 17.99 9.02
CA ASP A 118 -3.51 18.30 8.02
C ASP A 118 -3.57 17.34 6.82
N ILE A 119 -3.77 16.06 7.10
CA ILE A 119 -3.88 15.01 6.08
C ILE A 119 -5.12 15.23 5.21
N LYS A 120 -6.27 15.50 5.84
CA LYS A 120 -7.51 15.80 5.12
C LYS A 120 -7.33 16.98 4.18
N ASN A 121 -6.82 18.10 4.69
CA ASN A 121 -6.57 19.30 3.91
C ASN A 121 -5.58 19.04 2.75
N PHE A 122 -4.52 18.25 3.01
CA PHE A 122 -3.57 17.85 1.98
C PHE A 122 -4.24 17.07 0.85
N CYS A 123 -5.07 16.08 1.18
CA CYS A 123 -5.77 15.25 0.20
C CYS A 123 -6.79 16.07 -0.61
N ASP A 124 -7.57 16.91 0.06
CA ASP A 124 -8.57 17.76 -0.57
C ASP A 124 -7.93 18.76 -1.55
N MET A 125 -6.90 19.50 -1.08
CA MET A 125 -6.30 20.60 -1.87
C MET A 125 -5.42 20.11 -3.02
N ASN A 126 -4.70 18.99 -2.86
CA ASN A 126 -3.71 18.56 -3.85
C ASN A 126 -4.24 17.50 -4.82
N TYR A 127 -5.27 16.77 -4.42
CA TYR A 127 -5.76 15.60 -5.20
C TYR A 127 -7.27 15.54 -5.36
N GLY A 128 -8.04 16.41 -4.67
CA GLY A 128 -9.49 16.41 -4.74
C GLY A 128 -10.09 15.06 -4.33
N VAL A 129 -9.55 14.43 -3.29
CA VAL A 129 -9.95 13.09 -2.85
C VAL A 129 -11.39 13.07 -2.39
N THR A 130 -12.21 12.19 -2.99
CA THR A 130 -13.62 12.02 -2.64
C THR A 130 -13.96 10.64 -2.08
N PHE A 131 -13.02 9.69 -2.15
CA PHE A 131 -13.13 8.40 -1.47
C PHE A 131 -12.83 8.52 0.04
N THR A 132 -13.16 7.48 0.79
CA THR A 132 -13.01 7.47 2.24
C THR A 132 -11.54 7.54 2.67
N ILE A 133 -11.22 8.49 3.56
CA ILE A 133 -9.95 8.55 4.29
C ILE A 133 -10.23 8.22 5.75
N ALA A 134 -9.57 7.20 6.30
CA ALA A 134 -9.66 6.86 7.71
C ALA A 134 -8.77 7.77 8.58
N GLU A 135 -8.99 7.77 9.89
CA GLU A 135 -8.04 8.34 10.84
C GLU A 135 -6.66 7.67 10.73
N LYS A 136 -5.61 8.39 11.08
CA LYS A 136 -4.24 7.87 11.05
C LYS A 136 -4.08 6.66 11.98
N GLN A 137 -3.49 5.57 11.48
CA GLN A 137 -3.39 4.30 12.20
C GLN A 137 -1.96 3.79 12.27
N ASN A 138 -1.69 3.00 13.32
CA ASN A 138 -0.46 2.23 13.47
C ASN A 138 -0.58 0.90 12.71
N ILE A 139 0.38 0.60 11.86
CA ILE A 139 0.45 -0.64 11.08
C ILE A 139 1.53 -1.58 11.63
N LYS A 140 2.70 -1.05 11.95
CA LYS A 140 3.82 -1.77 12.59
C LYS A 140 3.94 -1.47 14.06
N SER A 141 3.73 -0.21 14.45
CA SER A 141 3.81 0.26 15.82
C SER A 141 2.70 -0.34 16.68
N LYS A 142 2.98 -0.52 17.97
CA LYS A 142 2.00 -1.07 18.92
C LYS A 142 1.28 0.08 19.66
N PRO A 143 0.00 -0.07 19.99
CA PRO A 143 -0.88 -1.15 19.56
C PRO A 143 -1.14 -1.07 18.05
N LYS A 144 -1.07 -2.23 17.36
CA LYS A 144 -1.43 -2.32 15.94
C LYS A 144 -2.93 -2.09 15.76
N SER A 145 -3.30 -1.41 14.69
CA SER A 145 -4.70 -1.23 14.29
C SER A 145 -5.43 -2.58 14.14
N PRO A 146 -6.66 -2.72 14.65
CA PRO A 146 -7.48 -3.92 14.46
C PRO A 146 -7.66 -4.29 12.98
N LEU A 147 -7.75 -3.31 12.08
CA LEU A 147 -7.82 -3.54 10.64
C LEU A 147 -6.56 -4.22 10.13
N TYR A 148 -5.37 -3.72 10.50
CA TYR A 148 -4.12 -4.30 10.04
C TYR A 148 -3.75 -5.59 10.79
N GLU A 149 -4.27 -5.79 12.00
CA GLU A 149 -4.21 -7.10 12.64
C GLU A 149 -4.97 -8.14 11.80
N TRP A 150 -6.18 -7.82 11.36
CA TRP A 150 -6.96 -8.69 10.47
C TRP A 150 -6.27 -8.88 9.11
N LEU A 151 -5.86 -7.80 8.44
CA LEU A 151 -5.28 -7.85 7.10
C LEU A 151 -3.98 -8.65 7.00
N SER A 152 -3.24 -8.84 8.10
CA SER A 152 -1.93 -9.50 8.12
C SER A 152 -1.85 -10.73 9.03
N ASN A 153 -2.98 -11.24 9.50
CA ASN A 153 -3.03 -12.43 10.33
C ASN A 153 -3.89 -13.52 9.67
N PRO A 154 -3.27 -14.61 9.17
CA PRO A 154 -4.00 -15.70 8.52
C PRO A 154 -5.02 -16.39 9.44
N ASP A 155 -4.82 -16.37 10.78
CA ASP A 155 -5.78 -16.89 11.76
C ASP A 155 -7.05 -16.04 11.84
N LEU A 156 -7.09 -14.86 11.22
CA LEU A 156 -8.25 -13.98 11.16
C LEU A 156 -8.82 -13.88 9.74
N ASN A 157 -7.95 -13.65 8.74
CA ASN A 157 -8.36 -13.42 7.35
C ASN A 157 -8.37 -14.69 6.47
N GLY A 158 -7.86 -15.80 6.99
CA GLY A 158 -7.85 -17.12 6.35
C GLY A 158 -6.57 -17.48 5.58
N TRP A 159 -5.71 -16.50 5.16
CA TRP A 159 -4.53 -16.83 4.36
C TRP A 159 -3.37 -15.84 4.41
N ASN A 160 -3.63 -14.55 4.52
CA ASN A 160 -2.60 -13.54 4.29
C ASN A 160 -1.83 -13.16 5.55
N SER A 161 -0.51 -13.29 5.49
CA SER A 161 0.42 -12.83 6.51
C SER A 161 1.25 -11.59 6.09
N ASN A 162 1.02 -11.04 4.89
CA ASN A 162 1.81 -9.92 4.40
C ASN A 162 1.36 -8.61 5.02
N LEU A 163 2.27 -7.94 5.74
CA LEU A 163 2.18 -6.52 6.09
C LEU A 163 2.64 -5.65 4.91
N PRO A 164 2.20 -4.39 4.81
CA PRO A 164 2.79 -3.44 3.88
C PRO A 164 4.31 -3.39 4.03
N SER A 165 5.02 -3.52 2.92
CA SER A 165 6.48 -3.34 2.90
C SER A 165 6.87 -1.87 2.87
N TRP A 166 5.98 -1.01 2.38
CA TRP A 166 6.12 0.44 2.28
C TRP A 166 4.74 1.13 2.23
N ASN A 167 4.70 2.46 2.08
CA ASN A 167 3.46 3.18 1.81
C ASN A 167 2.87 2.78 0.45
N PHE A 168 1.57 2.93 0.28
CA PHE A 168 0.79 2.60 -0.90
C PHE A 168 0.75 1.11 -1.27
N CYS A 169 0.90 0.18 -0.31
CA CYS A 169 0.44 -1.20 -0.50
C CYS A 169 -1.08 -1.27 -0.42
N LYS A 170 -1.67 -2.20 -1.14
CA LYS A 170 -3.12 -2.34 -1.23
C LYS A 170 -3.54 -3.75 -0.86
N TYR A 171 -4.73 -3.85 -0.26
CA TYR A 171 -5.44 -5.10 -0.03
C TYR A 171 -6.79 -4.99 -0.72
N ILE A 172 -7.22 -6.03 -1.38
CA ILE A 172 -8.54 -6.09 -2.02
C ILE A 172 -9.38 -7.13 -1.30
N ILE A 173 -10.52 -6.69 -0.82
CA ILE A 173 -11.58 -7.49 -0.24
C ILE A 173 -12.69 -7.62 -1.28
N ASN A 174 -13.24 -8.82 -1.48
CA ASN A 174 -14.33 -9.05 -2.40
C ASN A 174 -15.69 -8.67 -1.82
N GLU A 175 -16.74 -8.83 -2.60
CA GLU A 175 -18.13 -8.47 -2.29
C GLU A 175 -18.69 -9.24 -1.07
N LYS A 176 -18.05 -10.34 -0.66
CA LYS A 176 -18.41 -11.19 0.48
C LYS A 176 -17.58 -10.91 1.73
N GLY A 177 -16.66 -9.94 1.70
CA GLY A 177 -15.77 -9.63 2.82
C GLY A 177 -14.53 -10.53 2.91
N GLN A 178 -14.21 -11.31 1.87
CA GLN A 178 -13.02 -12.15 1.81
C GLN A 178 -11.83 -11.36 1.26
N LEU A 179 -10.68 -11.45 1.90
CA LEU A 179 -9.44 -10.89 1.39
C LEU A 179 -8.97 -11.71 0.19
N ILE A 180 -8.86 -11.09 -0.99
CA ILE A 180 -8.52 -11.80 -2.22
C ILE A 180 -7.15 -11.42 -2.81
N HIS A 181 -6.63 -10.22 -2.52
CA HIS A 181 -5.30 -9.80 -3.00
C HIS A 181 -4.56 -8.95 -1.99
N PHE A 182 -3.24 -9.13 -1.95
CA PHE A 182 -2.26 -8.18 -1.42
C PHE A 182 -1.38 -7.67 -2.56
N LEU A 183 -1.25 -6.35 -2.67
CA LEU A 183 -0.55 -5.68 -3.77
C LEU A 183 0.52 -4.73 -3.21
N GLY A 184 1.74 -4.83 -3.73
CA GLY A 184 2.84 -3.95 -3.33
C GLY A 184 2.67 -2.50 -3.80
N SER A 185 3.48 -1.61 -3.24
CA SER A 185 3.44 -0.15 -3.47
C SER A 185 3.51 0.25 -4.95
N GLY A 186 4.26 -0.50 -5.76
CA GLY A 186 4.46 -0.19 -7.18
C GLY A 186 3.31 -0.60 -8.11
N VAL A 187 2.27 -1.28 -7.59
CA VAL A 187 1.07 -1.59 -8.39
C VAL A 187 0.26 -0.32 -8.57
N ASN A 188 0.10 0.10 -9.83
CA ASN A 188 -0.65 1.30 -10.17
C ASN A 188 -2.16 1.07 -9.93
N PRO A 189 -2.85 1.90 -9.12
CA PRO A 189 -4.30 1.77 -8.90
C PRO A 189 -5.14 1.81 -10.17
N SER A 190 -4.74 2.57 -11.19
CA SER A 190 -5.43 2.63 -12.48
C SER A 190 -4.87 1.63 -13.51
N GLY A 191 -3.97 0.72 -13.08
CA GLY A 191 -3.29 -0.24 -13.94
C GLY A 191 -4.15 -1.44 -14.34
N LYS A 192 -3.58 -2.26 -15.25
CA LYS A 192 -4.23 -3.46 -15.78
C LYS A 192 -4.56 -4.46 -14.67
N GLU A 193 -3.68 -4.60 -13.69
CA GLU A 193 -3.84 -5.53 -12.56
C GLU A 193 -5.13 -5.25 -11.79
N ILE A 194 -5.37 -3.99 -11.43
CA ILE A 194 -6.59 -3.58 -10.71
C ILE A 194 -7.82 -3.74 -11.60
N LYS A 195 -7.75 -3.31 -12.86
CA LYS A 195 -8.87 -3.44 -13.80
C LYS A 195 -9.30 -4.91 -13.98
N ASN A 196 -8.35 -5.83 -14.11
CA ASN A 196 -8.64 -7.26 -14.20
C ASN A 196 -9.34 -7.78 -12.92
N ILE A 197 -8.89 -7.35 -11.73
CA ILE A 197 -9.54 -7.72 -10.45
C ILE A 197 -10.97 -7.19 -10.37
N LEU A 198 -11.26 -6.01 -10.93
CA LEU A 198 -12.61 -5.42 -10.91
C LEU A 198 -13.56 -6.03 -11.94
N GLN A 199 -13.03 -6.68 -12.96
CA GLN A 199 -13.81 -7.29 -14.05
C GLN A 199 -14.10 -8.78 -13.81
N GLY A 200 -13.33 -9.43 -12.94
CA GLY A 200 -13.54 -10.83 -12.51
C GLY A 200 -14.35 -10.90 -11.26
#